data_8728d009f08e38463bf2c2d8b999ae5a
#
_entry.id   8728d009f08e38463bf2c2d8b999ae5a
#
_cell.length_a   1.000
_cell.length_b   1.000
_cell.length_c   1.000
_cell.angle_alpha   90.00
_cell.angle_beta   90.00
_cell.angle_gamma   90.00
#
_symmetry.space_group_name_H-M   'P 1'
#
loop_
_entity.id
_entity.type
_entity.pdbx_description
1 polymer ?
#
loop_
_entity_poly.entity_id
_entity_poly.type
_entity_poly.pdbx_seq_one_letter_code
_entity_poly.pdbx_strand_id
1 'polypeptide(L)'
;MTTDTTPPESLPLDDFWQLIDTARAQATTGRPFADALTDILAARSPQTILAYERTFTGVHGGLHRWDVWAAAYLIGGGCSDDSFMDFRAGVIAQGRAWYERVHASPDSLARHPLALTGEPERLEEILFDESVNYAAAKAYPRALGDPEAWDAMVADGCAADTDPGEDFDFDDEEEMRRRLPSLTGLLIGDRP
;
A
#
# COMPACT_ATOMS: atom_id res chain seq x y z
N MET A 1 -16.97 -31.99 16.43
CA MET A 1 -17.24 -30.78 15.66
C MET A 1 -16.01 -30.54 14.82
N THR A 2 -16.05 -30.95 13.56
CA THR A 2 -15.00 -30.66 12.58
C THR A 2 -15.13 -29.19 12.21
N THR A 3 -14.20 -28.37 12.65
CA THR A 3 -14.06 -27.00 12.15
C THR A 3 -13.69 -27.13 10.68
N ASP A 4 -14.57 -26.70 9.81
CA ASP A 4 -14.31 -26.53 8.39
C ASP A 4 -13.19 -25.48 8.25
N THR A 5 -11.97 -25.94 8.00
CA THR A 5 -10.76 -25.11 7.87
C THR A 5 -10.56 -24.72 6.41
N THR A 6 -11.64 -24.42 5.70
CA THR A 6 -11.52 -23.80 4.38
C THR A 6 -10.95 -22.40 4.60
N PRO A 7 -9.76 -22.07 4.01
CA PRO A 7 -9.21 -20.74 4.14
C PRO A 7 -10.23 -19.71 3.61
N PRO A 8 -10.40 -18.56 4.28
CA PRO A 8 -11.35 -17.55 3.82
C PRO A 8 -11.07 -17.20 2.36
N GLU A 9 -12.11 -17.14 1.53
CA GLU A 9 -11.98 -16.65 0.15
C GLU A 9 -11.46 -15.21 0.18
N SER A 10 -10.71 -14.82 -0.86
CA SER A 10 -10.33 -13.41 -1.03
C SER A 10 -11.56 -12.56 -1.36
N LEU A 11 -11.55 -11.30 -0.95
CA LEU A 11 -12.60 -10.36 -1.30
C LEU A 11 -12.54 -10.05 -2.81
N PRO A 12 -13.67 -9.98 -3.52
CA PRO A 12 -13.70 -9.51 -4.90
C PRO A 12 -13.03 -8.12 -5.03
N LEU A 13 -12.23 -7.91 -6.07
CA LEU A 13 -11.48 -6.66 -6.23
C LEU A 13 -12.36 -5.40 -6.21
N ASP A 14 -13.55 -5.45 -6.77
CA ASP A 14 -14.46 -4.29 -6.77
C ASP A 14 -14.95 -3.97 -5.35
N ASP A 15 -15.24 -5.00 -4.54
CA ASP A 15 -15.64 -4.82 -3.14
C ASP A 15 -14.46 -4.29 -2.30
N PHE A 16 -13.25 -4.79 -2.55
CA PHE A 16 -12.03 -4.28 -1.93
C PHE A 16 -11.83 -2.79 -2.20
N TRP A 17 -11.88 -2.38 -3.47
CA TRP A 17 -11.71 -0.97 -3.83
C TRP A 17 -12.84 -0.09 -3.32
N GLN A 18 -14.06 -0.62 -3.20
CA GLN A 18 -15.17 0.11 -2.60
C GLN A 18 -14.93 0.40 -1.11
N LEU A 19 -14.30 -0.52 -0.36
CA LEU A 19 -13.89 -0.27 1.03
C LEU A 19 -12.84 0.83 1.11
N ILE A 20 -11.81 0.78 0.24
CA ILE A 20 -10.78 1.81 0.14
C ILE A 20 -11.41 3.19 -0.16
N ASP A 21 -12.26 3.29 -1.17
CA ASP A 21 -12.91 4.56 -1.55
C ASP A 21 -13.84 5.08 -0.45
N THR A 22 -14.51 4.19 0.28
CA THR A 22 -15.36 4.57 1.42
C THR A 22 -14.50 5.15 2.54
N ALA A 23 -13.35 4.53 2.86
CA ALA A 23 -12.42 5.01 3.87
C ALA A 23 -11.84 6.38 3.47
N ARG A 24 -11.46 6.54 2.21
CA ARG A 24 -10.96 7.82 1.66
C ARG A 24 -12.00 8.94 1.79
N ALA A 25 -13.26 8.65 1.49
CA ALA A 25 -14.35 9.63 1.63
C ALA A 25 -14.64 10.02 3.09
N GLN A 26 -14.31 9.18 4.06
CA GLN A 26 -14.47 9.43 5.49
C GLN A 26 -13.22 9.99 6.17
N ALA A 27 -12.07 9.95 5.49
CA ALA A 27 -10.83 10.50 6.01
C ALA A 27 -10.89 12.03 6.13
N THR A 28 -10.35 12.56 7.23
CA THR A 28 -10.23 14.00 7.52
C THR A 28 -8.93 14.24 8.27
N THR A 29 -8.55 15.51 8.48
CA THR A 29 -7.36 15.88 9.28
C THR A 29 -7.41 15.29 10.70
N GLY A 30 -8.60 15.12 11.28
CA GLY A 30 -8.77 14.53 12.62
C GLY A 30 -9.06 13.03 12.62
N ARG A 31 -9.18 12.42 11.45
CA ARG A 31 -9.41 10.97 11.28
C ARG A 31 -8.64 10.50 10.05
N PRO A 32 -7.41 10.03 10.22
CA PRO A 32 -6.58 9.50 9.14
C PRO A 32 -7.26 8.39 8.35
N PHE A 33 -6.81 8.16 7.12
CA PHE A 33 -7.35 7.12 6.25
C PHE A 33 -7.31 5.72 6.91
N ALA A 34 -6.20 5.36 7.51
CA ALA A 34 -6.02 4.05 8.15
C ALA A 34 -7.01 3.83 9.32
N ASP A 35 -7.31 4.89 10.08
CA ASP A 35 -8.31 4.81 11.17
C ASP A 35 -9.73 4.64 10.61
N ALA A 36 -10.07 5.38 9.55
CA ALA A 36 -11.35 5.25 8.87
C ALA A 36 -11.53 3.83 8.30
N LEU A 37 -10.49 3.29 7.66
CA LEU A 37 -10.48 1.93 7.11
C LEU A 37 -10.64 0.88 8.22
N THR A 38 -9.88 1.03 9.31
CA THR A 38 -9.96 0.15 10.48
C THR A 38 -11.38 0.11 11.05
N ASP A 39 -12.04 1.26 11.22
CA ASP A 39 -13.41 1.34 11.73
C ASP A 39 -14.43 0.69 10.79
N ILE A 40 -14.27 0.89 9.47
CA ILE A 40 -15.12 0.26 8.45
C ILE A 40 -14.96 -1.26 8.51
N LEU A 41 -13.74 -1.76 8.61
CA LEU A 41 -13.45 -3.19 8.71
C LEU A 41 -13.96 -3.79 10.02
N ALA A 42 -13.75 -3.11 11.16
CA ALA A 42 -14.21 -3.58 12.47
C ALA A 42 -15.73 -3.73 12.58
N ALA A 43 -16.49 -3.04 11.72
CA ALA A 43 -17.94 -3.19 11.58
C ALA A 43 -18.36 -4.37 10.68
N ARG A 44 -17.43 -5.15 10.15
CA ARG A 44 -17.67 -6.32 9.29
C ARG A 44 -17.52 -7.62 10.08
N SER A 45 -17.93 -8.73 9.45
CA SER A 45 -17.66 -10.05 10.04
C SER A 45 -16.15 -10.35 10.06
N PRO A 46 -15.66 -11.15 11.01
CA PRO A 46 -14.25 -11.58 11.03
C PRO A 46 -13.82 -12.22 9.71
N GLN A 47 -14.68 -13.00 9.07
CA GLN A 47 -14.41 -13.62 7.76
C GLN A 47 -14.20 -12.58 6.66
N THR A 48 -14.98 -11.49 6.67
CA THR A 48 -14.82 -10.40 5.71
C THR A 48 -13.49 -9.67 5.92
N ILE A 49 -13.07 -9.48 7.17
CA ILE A 49 -11.78 -8.85 7.49
C ILE A 49 -10.61 -9.71 6.98
N LEU A 50 -10.69 -11.03 7.17
CA LEU A 50 -9.68 -11.96 6.65
C LEU A 50 -9.66 -12.01 5.11
N ALA A 51 -10.83 -11.96 4.49
CA ALA A 51 -10.94 -11.89 3.03
C ALA A 51 -10.34 -10.58 2.48
N TYR A 52 -10.57 -9.44 3.18
CA TYR A 52 -9.93 -8.17 2.87
C TYR A 52 -8.40 -8.30 2.95
N GLU A 53 -7.86 -8.84 4.04
CA GLU A 53 -6.41 -8.97 4.25
C GLU A 53 -5.75 -9.79 3.14
N ARG A 54 -6.37 -10.88 2.70
CA ARG A 54 -5.85 -11.67 1.57
C ARG A 54 -5.82 -10.87 0.28
N THR A 55 -6.89 -10.12 0.00
CA THR A 55 -6.94 -9.29 -1.21
C THR A 55 -5.92 -8.15 -1.11
N PHE A 56 -5.79 -7.53 0.07
CA PHE A 56 -4.78 -6.50 0.33
C PHE A 56 -3.37 -7.03 0.08
N THR A 57 -3.03 -8.20 0.65
CA THR A 57 -1.72 -8.84 0.45
C THR A 57 -1.44 -9.11 -1.04
N GLY A 58 -2.42 -9.58 -1.80
CA GLY A 58 -2.26 -9.81 -3.23
C GLY A 58 -2.06 -8.51 -4.03
N VAL A 59 -2.86 -7.48 -3.74
CA VAL A 59 -2.76 -6.16 -4.38
C VAL A 59 -1.43 -5.48 -4.00
N HIS A 60 -1.04 -5.56 -2.74
CA HIS A 60 0.22 -5.04 -2.23
C HIS A 60 1.43 -5.76 -2.88
N GLY A 61 1.38 -7.09 -2.98
CA GLY A 61 2.39 -7.90 -3.67
C GLY A 61 2.52 -7.57 -5.15
N GLY A 62 1.44 -7.15 -5.82
CA GLY A 62 1.49 -6.70 -7.21
C GLY A 62 2.36 -5.47 -7.46
N LEU A 63 2.68 -4.69 -6.42
CA LEU A 63 3.61 -3.55 -6.46
C LEU A 63 5.03 -3.93 -6.02
N HIS A 64 5.31 -5.19 -5.64
CA HIS A 64 6.65 -5.62 -5.23
C HIS A 64 7.55 -5.81 -6.45
N ARG A 65 8.08 -4.70 -6.97
CA ARG A 65 8.93 -4.62 -8.16
C ARG A 65 10.00 -3.54 -8.00
N TRP A 66 11.16 -3.79 -8.59
CA TRP A 66 12.29 -2.86 -8.52
C TRP A 66 12.01 -1.46 -9.08
N ASP A 67 11.23 -1.34 -10.16
CA ASP A 67 10.86 -0.03 -10.71
C ASP A 67 9.92 0.77 -9.79
N VAL A 68 9.03 0.08 -9.05
CA VAL A 68 8.18 0.70 -8.02
C VAL A 68 9.03 1.11 -6.81
N TRP A 69 9.99 0.26 -6.42
CA TRP A 69 10.92 0.58 -5.33
C TRP A 69 11.81 1.78 -5.66
N ALA A 70 12.29 1.86 -6.91
CA ALA A 70 13.04 3.03 -7.38
C ALA A 70 12.22 4.34 -7.29
N ALA A 71 10.91 4.29 -7.60
CA ALA A 71 10.04 5.46 -7.41
C ALA A 71 9.90 5.83 -5.93
N ALA A 72 9.76 4.84 -5.04
CA ALA A 72 9.76 5.06 -3.60
C ALA A 72 11.09 5.67 -3.12
N TYR A 73 12.22 5.15 -3.61
CA TYR A 73 13.56 5.66 -3.30
C TYR A 73 13.73 7.14 -3.70
N LEU A 74 13.26 7.54 -4.89
CA LEU A 74 13.30 8.93 -5.34
C LEU A 74 12.45 9.86 -4.47
N ILE A 75 11.23 9.42 -4.12
CA ILE A 75 10.27 10.25 -3.38
C ILE A 75 10.71 10.39 -1.91
N GLY A 76 11.18 9.32 -1.28
CA GLY A 76 11.62 9.31 0.11
C GLY A 76 13.06 9.73 0.34
N GLY A 77 13.85 10.01 -0.73
CA GLY A 77 15.29 10.29 -0.59
C GLY A 77 16.07 9.10 -0.05
N GLY A 78 15.61 7.89 -0.30
CA GLY A 78 16.04 6.59 0.20
C GLY A 78 14.86 5.73 0.58
N CYS A 79 14.97 4.41 0.53
CA CYS A 79 13.86 3.51 0.86
C CYS A 79 14.37 2.13 1.29
N SER A 80 14.19 1.80 2.57
CA SER A 80 14.44 0.46 3.12
C SER A 80 13.32 -0.50 2.75
N ASP A 81 13.49 -1.79 3.02
CA ASP A 81 12.48 -2.83 2.84
C ASP A 81 11.17 -2.46 3.57
N ASP A 82 11.27 -2.05 4.85
CA ASP A 82 10.12 -1.66 5.65
C ASP A 82 9.43 -0.42 5.05
N SER A 83 10.21 0.62 4.70
CA SER A 83 9.67 1.82 4.06
C SER A 83 9.02 1.50 2.70
N PHE A 84 9.53 0.50 1.97
CA PHE A 84 8.93 0.06 0.73
C PHE A 84 7.58 -0.67 0.95
N MET A 85 7.45 -1.42 2.04
CA MET A 85 6.14 -1.97 2.44
C MET A 85 5.13 -0.84 2.67
N ASP A 86 5.52 0.19 3.40
CA ASP A 86 4.66 1.33 3.71
C ASP A 86 4.28 2.12 2.46
N PHE A 87 5.24 2.31 1.55
CA PHE A 87 4.99 2.97 0.26
C PHE A 87 3.95 2.22 -0.57
N ARG A 88 4.05 0.89 -0.69
CA ARG A 88 3.08 0.08 -1.42
C ARG A 88 1.66 0.22 -0.82
N ALA A 89 1.57 0.21 0.50
CA ALA A 89 0.31 0.41 1.22
C ALA A 89 -0.25 1.83 1.02
N GLY A 90 0.61 2.84 1.05
CA GLY A 90 0.24 4.23 0.76
C GLY A 90 -0.28 4.41 -0.67
N VAL A 91 0.31 3.75 -1.66
CA VAL A 91 -0.22 3.75 -3.05
C VAL A 91 -1.64 3.16 -3.10
N ILE A 92 -1.91 2.06 -2.39
CA ILE A 92 -3.26 1.48 -2.29
C ILE A 92 -4.22 2.48 -1.66
N ALA A 93 -3.80 3.19 -0.62
CA ALA A 93 -4.60 4.23 0.05
C ALA A 93 -4.99 5.38 -0.88
N GLN A 94 -4.24 5.63 -1.98
CA GLN A 94 -4.64 6.60 -3.00
C GLN A 94 -5.81 6.13 -3.88
N GLY A 95 -6.25 4.88 -3.73
CA GLY A 95 -7.38 4.28 -4.44
C GLY A 95 -7.00 3.64 -5.77
N ARG A 96 -7.97 2.91 -6.34
CA ARG A 96 -7.78 2.07 -7.51
C ARG A 96 -7.10 2.77 -8.69
N ALA A 97 -7.53 3.99 -9.00
CA ALA A 97 -7.01 4.72 -10.17
C ALA A 97 -5.52 5.04 -10.05
N TRP A 98 -5.03 5.35 -8.83
CA TRP A 98 -3.60 5.57 -8.60
C TRP A 98 -2.83 4.27 -8.55
N TYR A 99 -3.37 3.24 -7.89
CA TYR A 99 -2.79 1.90 -7.90
C TYR A 99 -2.54 1.40 -9.33
N GLU A 100 -3.57 1.44 -10.21
CA GLU A 100 -3.46 0.98 -11.59
C GLU A 100 -2.43 1.79 -12.40
N ARG A 101 -2.33 3.10 -12.18
CA ARG A 101 -1.32 3.95 -12.83
C ARG A 101 0.09 3.60 -12.39
N VAL A 102 0.32 3.46 -11.09
CA VAL A 102 1.63 3.10 -10.53
C VAL A 102 2.01 1.68 -10.95
N HIS A 103 1.06 0.75 -10.91
CA HIS A 103 1.27 -0.62 -11.37
C HIS A 103 1.67 -0.66 -12.86
N ALA A 104 1.06 0.15 -13.69
CA ALA A 104 1.40 0.24 -15.12
C ALA A 104 2.73 0.99 -15.34
N SER A 105 2.99 2.06 -14.58
CA SER A 105 4.20 2.88 -14.69
C SER A 105 4.38 3.71 -13.41
N PRO A 106 5.34 3.37 -12.54
CA PRO A 106 5.59 4.13 -11.33
C PRO A 106 6.02 5.59 -11.57
N ASP A 107 6.59 5.90 -12.74
CA ASP A 107 6.89 7.26 -13.18
C ASP A 107 5.64 8.17 -13.28
N SER A 108 4.44 7.56 -13.32
CA SER A 108 3.17 8.29 -13.30
C SER A 108 2.96 9.12 -12.03
N LEU A 109 3.67 8.81 -10.92
CA LEU A 109 3.63 9.58 -9.68
C LEU A 109 4.12 11.02 -9.84
N ALA A 110 4.95 11.30 -10.84
CA ALA A 110 5.30 12.69 -11.20
C ALA A 110 4.09 13.55 -11.60
N ARG A 111 2.94 12.93 -11.92
CA ARG A 111 1.69 13.62 -12.24
C ARG A 111 0.70 13.64 -11.07
N HIS A 112 1.12 13.18 -9.90
CA HIS A 112 0.28 13.27 -8.71
C HIS A 112 0.04 14.76 -8.37
N PRO A 113 -1.17 15.17 -7.97
CA PRO A 113 -1.46 16.58 -7.66
C PRO A 113 -0.46 17.22 -6.69
N LEU A 114 -0.04 16.52 -5.64
CA LEU A 114 0.95 17.02 -4.69
C LEU A 114 2.35 17.17 -5.32
N ALA A 115 2.74 16.28 -6.23
CA ALA A 115 3.98 16.43 -6.98
C ALA A 115 3.96 17.68 -7.86
N LEU A 116 2.83 17.93 -8.54
CA LEU A 116 2.66 19.08 -9.43
C LEU A 116 2.52 20.41 -8.69
N THR A 117 2.06 20.41 -7.45
CA THR A 117 1.95 21.63 -6.62
C THR A 117 3.24 21.97 -5.89
N GLY A 118 4.29 21.17 -6.04
CA GLY A 118 5.58 21.41 -5.38
C GLY A 118 5.55 21.11 -3.88
N GLU A 119 4.75 20.13 -3.48
CA GLU A 119 4.63 19.66 -2.09
C GLU A 119 5.16 18.22 -1.95
N PRO A 120 6.46 17.96 -2.28
CA PRO A 120 7.02 16.60 -2.28
C PRO A 120 6.99 15.96 -0.88
N GLU A 121 7.15 16.74 0.19
CA GLU A 121 7.11 16.24 1.57
C GLU A 121 5.71 15.70 1.92
N ARG A 122 4.65 16.34 1.42
CA ARG A 122 3.29 15.84 1.61
C ARG A 122 2.99 14.62 0.76
N LEU A 123 3.60 14.53 -0.43
CA LEU A 123 3.50 13.33 -1.25
C LEU A 123 4.19 12.15 -0.54
N GLU A 124 5.37 12.37 0.02
CA GLU A 124 6.07 11.38 0.84
C GLU A 124 5.18 10.95 2.01
N GLU A 125 4.67 11.89 2.83
CA GLU A 125 3.83 11.61 3.99
C GLU A 125 2.63 10.71 3.66
N ILE A 126 1.92 10.95 2.56
CA ILE A 126 0.74 10.14 2.21
C ILE A 126 1.07 8.80 1.54
N LEU A 127 2.27 8.65 0.97
CA LEU A 127 2.70 7.42 0.33
C LEU A 127 3.47 6.48 1.27
N PHE A 128 3.99 6.96 2.40
CA PHE A 128 4.70 6.15 3.39
C PHE A 128 3.89 6.00 4.68
N ASP A 129 2.58 5.74 4.57
CA ASP A 129 1.70 5.54 5.73
C ASP A 129 1.71 4.08 6.19
N GLU A 130 2.62 3.78 7.14
CA GLU A 130 2.73 2.48 7.80
C GLU A 130 1.39 1.96 8.35
N SER A 131 0.55 2.88 8.85
CA SER A 131 -0.70 2.52 9.54
C SER A 131 -1.67 1.74 8.65
N VAL A 132 -1.58 1.88 7.33
CA VAL A 132 -2.43 1.19 6.35
C VAL A 132 -2.19 -0.32 6.37
N ASN A 133 -0.94 -0.76 6.55
CA ASN A 133 -0.57 -2.18 6.62
C ASN A 133 -1.26 -2.91 7.77
N TYR A 134 -1.64 -2.19 8.83
CA TYR A 134 -2.19 -2.77 10.06
C TYR A 134 -3.71 -2.62 10.20
N ALA A 135 -4.41 -2.14 9.19
CA ALA A 135 -5.85 -1.86 9.29
C ALA A 135 -6.67 -3.11 9.64
N ALA A 136 -6.43 -4.25 8.99
CA ALA A 136 -7.09 -5.51 9.29
C ALA A 136 -6.66 -6.07 10.66
N ALA A 137 -5.37 -6.00 10.98
CA ALA A 137 -4.82 -6.43 12.26
C ALA A 137 -5.43 -5.69 13.46
N LYS A 138 -5.72 -4.40 13.29
CA LYS A 138 -6.41 -3.58 14.30
C LYS A 138 -7.93 -3.83 14.34
N ALA A 139 -8.54 -4.13 13.18
CA ALA A 139 -9.98 -4.32 13.07
C ALA A 139 -10.44 -5.68 13.59
N TYR A 140 -9.68 -6.74 13.32
CA TYR A 140 -10.07 -8.13 13.61
C TYR A 140 -10.29 -8.39 15.12
N PRO A 141 -9.36 -8.03 16.01
CA PRO A 141 -9.58 -8.14 17.46
C PRO A 141 -10.79 -7.34 17.96
N ARG A 142 -11.02 -6.17 17.38
CA ARG A 142 -12.18 -5.32 17.73
C ARG A 142 -13.50 -5.98 17.33
N ALA A 143 -13.55 -6.64 16.18
CA ALA A 143 -14.76 -7.35 15.72
C ALA A 143 -15.08 -8.59 16.55
N LEU A 144 -14.06 -9.25 17.12
CA LEU A 144 -14.22 -10.44 17.97
C LEU A 144 -14.36 -10.11 19.44
N GLY A 145 -13.93 -8.92 19.89
CA GLY A 145 -13.82 -8.58 21.31
C GLY A 145 -12.69 -9.33 21.99
N ASP A 146 -11.68 -9.80 21.26
CA ASP A 146 -10.54 -10.56 21.74
C ASP A 146 -9.23 -9.93 21.23
N PRO A 147 -8.44 -9.28 22.11
CA PRO A 147 -7.21 -8.58 21.72
C PRO A 147 -6.13 -9.46 21.10
N GLU A 148 -6.10 -10.76 21.41
CA GLU A 148 -5.07 -11.70 20.95
C GLU A 148 -5.48 -12.48 19.71
N ALA A 149 -6.69 -12.25 19.20
CA ALA A 149 -7.26 -13.03 18.10
C ALA A 149 -6.46 -12.95 16.80
N TRP A 150 -5.81 -11.81 16.53
CA TRP A 150 -5.00 -11.64 15.33
C TRP A 150 -3.74 -12.49 15.35
N ASP A 151 -3.00 -12.48 16.43
CA ASP A 151 -1.73 -13.21 16.56
C ASP A 151 -1.95 -14.72 16.44
N ALA A 152 -3.05 -15.22 17.01
CA ALA A 152 -3.44 -16.60 16.90
C ALA A 152 -3.78 -17.01 15.44
N MET A 153 -4.30 -16.07 14.63
CA MET A 153 -4.67 -16.32 13.24
C MET A 153 -3.46 -16.25 12.29
N VAL A 154 -2.55 -15.27 12.50
CA VAL A 154 -1.38 -15.04 11.61
C VAL A 154 -0.31 -16.14 11.79
N ALA A 155 -0.29 -16.84 12.91
CA ALA A 155 0.65 -17.94 13.13
C ALA A 155 0.59 -19.05 12.05
N ASP A 156 -0.47 -19.10 11.22
CA ASP A 156 -0.71 -20.12 10.18
C ASP A 156 -0.31 -19.69 8.74
N GLY A 157 0.22 -18.51 8.48
CA GLY A 157 0.71 -18.22 7.13
C GLY A 157 0.83 -16.76 6.73
N CYS A 158 2.05 -16.27 6.71
CA CYS A 158 2.41 -15.06 5.96
C CYS A 158 2.64 -15.43 4.49
N ALA A 159 2.00 -14.74 3.55
CA ALA A 159 2.33 -14.88 2.15
C ALA A 159 3.76 -14.37 1.93
N ALA A 160 4.61 -15.18 1.31
CA ALA A 160 5.95 -14.75 0.94
C ALA A 160 5.86 -13.64 -0.11
N ASP A 161 6.72 -12.62 0.00
CA ASP A 161 6.87 -11.62 -1.04
C ASP A 161 7.22 -12.28 -2.37
N THR A 162 6.63 -11.78 -3.44
CA THR A 162 6.94 -12.23 -4.79
C THR A 162 8.33 -11.73 -5.18
N ASP A 163 9.02 -12.48 -6.07
CA ASP A 163 10.29 -12.02 -6.66
C ASP A 163 10.07 -10.65 -7.36
N PRO A 164 10.78 -9.59 -6.95
CA PRO A 164 10.61 -8.26 -7.52
C PRO A 164 11.19 -8.12 -8.95
N GLY A 165 11.80 -9.18 -9.49
CA GLY A 165 12.41 -9.22 -10.81
C GLY A 165 13.88 -8.78 -10.81
N GLU A 166 14.38 -8.30 -11.95
CA GLU A 166 15.76 -7.86 -12.13
C GLU A 166 16.01 -6.55 -11.39
N ASP A 167 16.97 -6.56 -10.47
CA ASP A 167 17.39 -5.38 -9.72
C ASP A 167 18.25 -4.42 -10.56
N PHE A 168 18.40 -3.20 -10.06
CA PHE A 168 19.32 -2.21 -10.60
C PHE A 168 19.73 -1.22 -9.50
N ASP A 169 20.84 -0.53 -9.72
CA ASP A 169 21.39 0.42 -8.78
C ASP A 169 20.56 1.72 -8.77
N PHE A 170 19.96 2.07 -7.62
CA PHE A 170 19.17 3.29 -7.45
C PHE A 170 20.05 4.54 -7.34
N ASP A 171 21.37 4.40 -7.10
CA ASP A 171 22.32 5.49 -7.11
C ASP A 171 22.88 5.77 -8.53
N ASP A 172 22.60 4.89 -9.51
CA ASP A 172 22.87 5.14 -10.92
C ASP A 172 21.83 6.11 -11.51
N GLU A 173 22.21 7.39 -11.55
CA GLU A 173 21.33 8.46 -12.03
C GLU A 173 20.93 8.30 -13.51
N GLU A 174 21.77 7.73 -14.36
CA GLU A 174 21.47 7.49 -15.78
C GLU A 174 20.39 6.41 -15.91
N GLU A 175 20.52 5.31 -15.16
CA GLU A 175 19.55 4.24 -15.12
C GLU A 175 18.21 4.72 -14.54
N MET A 176 18.26 5.52 -13.47
CA MET A 176 17.05 6.13 -12.88
C MET A 176 16.34 7.06 -13.86
N ARG A 177 17.07 7.92 -14.59
CA ARG A 177 16.50 8.78 -15.65
C ARG A 177 15.90 7.97 -16.80
N ARG A 178 16.49 6.85 -17.14
CA ARG A 178 16.00 5.97 -18.19
C ARG A 178 14.67 5.29 -17.79
N ARG A 179 14.55 4.85 -16.54
CA ARG A 179 13.37 4.11 -16.03
C ARG A 179 12.25 5.04 -15.54
N LEU A 180 12.60 6.13 -14.88
CA LEU A 180 11.70 7.07 -14.22
C LEU A 180 11.99 8.53 -14.64
N PRO A 181 11.90 8.85 -15.96
CA PRO A 181 12.34 10.14 -16.48
C PRO A 181 11.61 11.34 -15.87
N SER A 182 10.31 11.20 -15.63
CA SER A 182 9.50 12.31 -15.12
C SER A 182 9.73 12.54 -13.62
N LEU A 183 9.82 11.48 -12.82
CA LEU A 183 10.13 11.57 -11.39
C LEU A 183 11.55 12.08 -11.16
N THR A 184 12.52 11.56 -11.90
CA THR A 184 13.92 12.00 -11.79
C THR A 184 14.05 13.47 -12.18
N GLY A 185 13.42 13.89 -13.28
CA GLY A 185 13.40 15.30 -13.69
C GLY A 185 12.76 16.22 -12.66
N LEU A 186 11.71 15.75 -11.99
CA LEU A 186 11.00 16.53 -10.96
C LEU A 186 11.81 16.66 -9.66
N LEU A 187 12.41 15.57 -9.18
CA LEU A 187 12.96 15.49 -7.82
C LEU A 187 14.47 15.75 -7.77
N ILE A 188 15.22 15.35 -8.80
CA ILE A 188 16.67 15.58 -8.89
C ILE A 188 16.98 16.83 -9.73
N GLY A 189 16.07 17.19 -10.64
CA GLY A 189 16.26 18.29 -11.59
C GLY A 189 17.15 17.91 -12.77
N ASP A 190 17.14 18.71 -13.81
CA ASP A 190 18.12 18.65 -14.89
C ASP A 190 19.43 19.28 -14.39
N ARG A 191 20.26 18.51 -13.70
CA ARG A 191 21.66 18.95 -13.53
C ARG A 191 22.38 18.74 -14.86
N PRO A 192 22.98 19.81 -15.42
CA PRO A 192 23.73 19.72 -16.66
C PRO A 192 24.99 18.87 -16.54
#